data_d48ad0c4b5385ae9f31e4f47b7289de2
#
_entry.id   d48ad0c4b5385ae9f31e4f47b7289de2
#
_cell.length_a   1.000
_cell.length_b   1.000
_cell.length_c   1.000
_cell.angle_alpha   90.00
_cell.angle_beta   90.00
_cell.angle_gamma   90.00
#
_symmetry.space_group_name_H-M   'P 1'
#
loop_
_entity.id
_entity.type
_entity.pdbx_description
1 polymer ?
#
loop_
_entity_poly.entity_id
_entity_poly.type
_entity_poly.pdbx_seq_one_letter_code
_entity_poly.pdbx_strand_id
1 'polypeptide(L)'
;IPSAIRQIQRRGRTGRHGKGKVTILMTKNTLDEGYRWSAHHKEKRMYRNLENLKGKLSLVLNKRDEKIAPVVKENKIKIFADHREKSSGIIKELIEMEVDLKLDQLPTADYILSSRVGVEYKTVEDFVQSIIDGRLLQQVKSLKSNFERPLLIISGVEDIYSVRNVHANAIRGILSAITVDFGVPILYTKNPKDSAMML
;
A
#
# COMPACT_ATOMS: atom_id res chain seq x y z
N ILE A 1 0.67 32.45 7.13
CA ILE A 1 2.12 32.12 7.29
C ILE A 1 2.56 31.39 6.01
N PRO A 2 3.55 31.92 5.26
CA PRO A 2 3.98 31.28 4.03
C PRO A 2 4.79 30.02 4.36
N SER A 3 4.24 28.83 4.09
CA SER A 3 5.00 27.58 4.17
C SER A 3 5.89 27.44 2.92
N ALA A 4 7.06 26.76 3.04
CA ALA A 4 7.95 26.47 1.92
C ALA A 4 7.19 25.79 0.76
N ILE A 5 6.29 24.86 1.05
CA ILE A 5 5.46 24.14 0.07
C ILE A 5 4.57 25.12 -0.72
N ARG A 6 3.89 26.06 -0.05
CA ARG A 6 3.05 27.06 -0.73
C ARG A 6 3.87 28.00 -1.62
N GLN A 7 5.09 28.34 -1.22
CA GLN A 7 5.97 29.18 -2.04
C GLN A 7 6.42 28.44 -3.31
N ILE A 8 6.79 27.17 -3.19
CA ILE A 8 7.14 26.32 -4.34
C ILE A 8 5.95 26.18 -5.28
N GLN A 9 4.75 25.90 -4.76
CA GLN A 9 3.53 25.78 -5.58
C GLN A 9 3.16 27.07 -6.30
N ARG A 10 3.30 28.24 -5.65
CA ARG A 10 3.03 29.55 -6.29
C ARG A 10 4.03 29.85 -7.39
N ARG A 11 5.33 29.59 -7.15
CA ARG A 11 6.37 29.77 -8.18
C ARG A 11 6.22 28.79 -9.34
N GLY A 12 5.83 27.55 -9.08
CA GLY A 12 5.60 26.52 -10.08
C GLY A 12 4.42 26.77 -11.01
N ARG A 13 3.61 27.82 -10.77
CA ARG A 13 2.55 28.29 -11.69
C ARG A 13 3.04 29.29 -12.73
N THR A 14 4.28 29.79 -12.59
CA THR A 14 4.89 30.79 -13.47
C THR A 14 5.98 30.13 -14.29
N GLY A 15 6.10 30.49 -15.57
CA GLY A 15 7.20 30.02 -16.42
C GLY A 15 7.02 28.63 -17.04
N ARG A 16 5.78 28.12 -17.18
CA ARG A 16 5.50 26.80 -17.78
C ARG A 16 5.88 26.70 -19.26
N HIS A 17 5.85 27.80 -19.99
CA HIS A 17 6.14 27.86 -21.43
C HIS A 17 7.30 28.82 -21.77
N GLY A 18 8.04 29.30 -20.76
CA GLY A 18 9.16 30.23 -20.93
C GLY A 18 9.71 30.73 -19.60
N LYS A 19 10.65 31.68 -19.61
CA LYS A 19 11.22 32.27 -18.40
C LYS A 19 10.17 33.12 -17.66
N GLY A 20 9.78 32.69 -16.45
CA GLY A 20 8.88 33.45 -15.58
C GLY A 20 9.64 34.31 -14.57
N LYS A 21 9.06 35.48 -14.22
CA LYS A 21 9.58 36.37 -13.17
C LYS A 21 8.64 36.36 -11.98
N VAL A 22 9.18 36.15 -10.78
CA VAL A 22 8.43 36.22 -9.54
C VAL A 22 9.01 37.35 -8.69
N THR A 23 8.20 38.34 -8.34
CA THR A 23 8.57 39.44 -7.45
C THR A 23 7.91 39.21 -6.10
N ILE A 24 8.72 39.27 -5.02
CA ILE A 24 8.23 39.09 -3.65
C ILE A 24 8.43 40.44 -2.93
N LEU A 25 7.32 41.06 -2.54
CA LEU A 25 7.33 42.27 -1.74
C LEU A 25 7.39 41.90 -0.24
N MET A 26 8.27 42.56 0.49
CA MET A 26 8.44 42.33 1.92
C MET A 26 8.78 43.65 2.65
N THR A 27 8.35 43.72 3.90
CA THR A 27 8.73 44.81 4.79
C THR A 27 10.01 44.42 5.53
N LYS A 28 11.03 45.30 5.53
CA LYS A 28 12.29 45.09 6.29
C LYS A 28 12.01 45.11 7.79
N ASN A 29 12.80 44.33 8.53
CA ASN A 29 12.76 44.25 10.01
C ASN A 29 11.39 43.81 10.56
N THR A 30 10.69 42.96 9.86
CA THR A 30 9.44 42.37 10.31
C THR A 30 9.51 40.84 10.37
N LEU A 31 8.51 40.23 11.01
CA LEU A 31 8.34 38.75 11.07
C LEU A 31 8.29 38.11 9.68
N ASP A 32 7.88 38.86 8.65
CA ASP A 32 7.81 38.36 7.26
C ASP A 32 9.19 37.99 6.72
N GLU A 33 10.21 38.73 7.10
CA GLU A 33 11.61 38.47 6.74
C GLU A 33 12.09 37.16 7.40
N GLY A 34 11.81 36.97 8.70
CA GLY A 34 12.12 35.74 9.43
C GLY A 34 11.42 34.52 8.84
N TYR A 35 10.15 34.64 8.48
CA TYR A 35 9.36 33.55 7.83
C TYR A 35 9.90 33.20 6.44
N ARG A 36 10.35 34.20 5.68
CA ARG A 36 10.96 33.95 4.37
C ARG A 36 12.28 33.19 4.48
N TRP A 37 13.14 33.58 5.39
CA TRP A 37 14.43 32.90 5.64
C TRP A 37 14.19 31.46 6.11
N SER A 38 13.25 31.24 7.03
CA SER A 38 12.87 29.92 7.49
C SER A 38 12.34 29.04 6.33
N ALA A 39 11.48 29.60 5.47
CA ALA A 39 10.95 28.89 4.31
C ALA A 39 12.06 28.56 3.30
N HIS A 40 13.00 29.47 3.05
CA HIS A 40 14.15 29.25 2.17
C HIS A 40 15.07 28.14 2.70
N HIS A 41 15.38 28.13 3.99
CA HIS A 41 16.18 27.07 4.58
C HIS A 41 15.49 25.69 4.54
N LYS A 42 14.18 25.64 4.75
CA LYS A 42 13.38 24.41 4.61
C LYS A 42 13.39 23.90 3.18
N GLU A 43 13.24 24.79 2.21
CA GLU A 43 13.31 24.45 0.78
C GLU A 43 14.69 23.89 0.41
N LYS A 44 15.78 24.55 0.82
CA LYS A 44 17.15 24.09 0.57
C LYS A 44 17.43 22.72 1.21
N ARG A 45 16.89 22.46 2.42
CA ARG A 45 16.96 21.15 3.06
C ARG A 45 16.21 20.08 2.28
N MET A 46 15.02 20.39 1.75
CA MET A 46 14.25 19.47 0.92
C MET A 46 15.01 19.07 -0.35
N TYR A 47 15.62 20.04 -1.07
CA TYR A 47 16.42 19.72 -2.26
C TYR A 47 17.64 18.87 -1.92
N ARG A 48 18.33 19.17 -0.83
CA ARG A 48 19.48 18.36 -0.38
C ARG A 48 19.09 16.93 -0.04
N ASN A 49 17.95 16.73 0.63
CA ASN A 49 17.42 15.41 0.92
C ASN A 49 17.03 14.67 -0.36
N LEU A 50 16.49 15.36 -1.33
CA LEU A 50 16.10 14.80 -2.62
C LEU A 50 17.31 14.36 -3.45
N GLU A 51 18.39 15.15 -3.44
CA GLU A 51 19.67 14.80 -4.06
C GLU A 51 20.33 13.59 -3.36
N ASN A 52 20.31 13.55 -2.04
CA ASN A 52 20.81 12.41 -1.26
C ASN A 52 20.01 11.13 -1.57
N LEU A 53 18.69 11.24 -1.72
CA LEU A 53 17.85 10.12 -2.11
C LEU A 53 18.13 9.68 -3.55
N LYS A 54 18.30 10.62 -4.49
CA LYS A 54 18.72 10.31 -5.86
C LYS A 54 20.07 9.61 -5.88
N GLY A 55 21.05 10.10 -5.11
CA GLY A 55 22.38 9.47 -5.00
C GLY A 55 22.30 8.05 -4.44
N LYS A 56 21.49 7.82 -3.40
CA LYS A 56 21.27 6.49 -2.85
C LYS A 56 20.56 5.58 -3.85
N LEU A 57 19.58 6.09 -4.57
CA LEU A 57 18.84 5.34 -5.58
C LEU A 57 19.74 4.98 -6.78
N SER A 58 20.58 5.92 -7.26
CA SER A 58 21.54 5.64 -8.33
C SER A 58 22.59 4.61 -7.92
N LEU A 59 23.06 4.64 -6.66
CA LEU A 59 23.98 3.62 -6.13
C LEU A 59 23.32 2.23 -6.06
N VAL A 60 22.02 2.17 -5.76
CA VAL A 60 21.25 0.91 -5.76
C VAL A 60 20.98 0.44 -7.18
N LEU A 61 20.70 1.34 -8.11
CA LEU A 61 20.49 1.02 -9.53
C LEU A 61 21.81 0.60 -10.20
N ASN A 62 22.91 1.33 -9.97
CA ASN A 62 24.22 0.99 -10.56
C ASN A 62 24.79 -0.33 -10.00
N LYS A 63 24.49 -0.71 -8.76
CA LYS A 63 24.80 -2.05 -8.25
C LYS A 63 23.99 -3.17 -8.92
N ARG A 64 22.89 -2.84 -9.60
CA ARG A 64 22.15 -3.80 -10.43
C ARG A 64 22.80 -4.01 -11.79
N ASP A 65 23.50 -3.02 -12.34
CA ASP A 65 24.06 -3.09 -13.71
C ASP A 65 25.38 -3.84 -13.81
N GLU A 66 26.12 -4.04 -12.70
CA GLU A 66 27.42 -4.75 -12.73
C GLU A 66 27.33 -6.29 -12.69
N LYS A 67 26.13 -6.87 -12.67
CA LYS A 67 25.94 -8.33 -12.72
C LYS A 67 24.79 -8.77 -13.63
N ILE A 68 24.69 -8.21 -14.81
CA ILE A 68 23.85 -8.78 -15.86
C ILE A 68 24.72 -9.45 -16.90
N ALA A 69 25.29 -10.61 -16.54
CA ALA A 69 25.43 -11.69 -17.53
C ALA A 69 23.98 -12.17 -17.82
N PRO A 70 23.64 -12.56 -19.05
CA PRO A 70 22.29 -12.99 -19.40
C PRO A 70 22.03 -14.37 -18.79
N VAL A 71 21.74 -14.41 -17.53
CA VAL A 71 21.00 -15.50 -16.93
C VAL A 71 19.55 -15.10 -17.13
N VAL A 72 18.90 -15.70 -18.11
CA VAL A 72 17.46 -15.84 -18.14
C VAL A 72 17.06 -16.58 -16.85
N LYS A 73 17.07 -15.89 -15.73
CA LYS A 73 16.35 -16.31 -14.54
C LYS A 73 14.90 -16.02 -14.86
N GLU A 74 14.13 -17.07 -15.12
CA GLU A 74 12.69 -17.00 -15.00
C GLU A 74 12.40 -16.14 -13.77
N ASN A 75 11.78 -14.98 -13.98
CA ASN A 75 11.32 -14.11 -12.89
C ASN A 75 10.17 -14.85 -12.21
N LYS A 76 10.49 -15.79 -11.33
CA LYS A 76 9.49 -16.44 -10.50
C LYS A 76 8.82 -15.36 -9.67
N ILE A 77 7.49 -15.33 -9.73
CA ILE A 77 6.68 -14.46 -8.89
C ILE A 77 7.00 -14.80 -7.45
N LYS A 78 7.38 -13.77 -6.67
CA LYS A 78 7.74 -13.95 -5.27
C LYS A 78 6.63 -13.48 -4.37
N ILE A 79 6.09 -14.39 -3.56
CA ILE A 79 5.02 -14.12 -2.60
C ILE A 79 5.54 -14.40 -1.19
N PHE A 80 5.29 -13.48 -0.26
CA PHE A 80 5.47 -13.71 1.16
C PHE A 80 4.12 -14.08 1.77
N ALA A 81 4.08 -15.14 2.55
CA ALA A 81 2.88 -15.57 3.26
C ALA A 81 3.14 -15.65 4.78
N ASP A 82 2.12 -15.34 5.57
CA ASP A 82 2.22 -15.45 7.02
C ASP A 82 2.37 -16.91 7.44
N HIS A 83 3.16 -17.16 8.48
CA HIS A 83 3.37 -18.50 9.03
C HIS A 83 2.08 -19.20 9.46
N ARG A 84 1.05 -18.44 9.86
CA ARG A 84 -0.26 -18.96 10.26
C ARG A 84 -1.00 -19.60 9.09
N GLU A 85 -0.70 -19.15 7.86
CA GLU A 85 -1.25 -19.68 6.62
C GLU A 85 -0.59 -20.99 6.14
N LYS A 86 0.43 -21.50 6.83
CA LYS A 86 1.21 -22.68 6.43
C LYS A 86 0.34 -23.91 6.11
N SER A 87 -0.78 -24.07 6.79
CA SER A 87 -1.74 -25.18 6.57
C SER A 87 -2.89 -24.81 5.64
N SER A 88 -2.92 -23.58 5.10
CA SER A 88 -3.99 -23.17 4.21
C SER A 88 -3.89 -23.88 2.85
N GLY A 89 -5.02 -24.18 2.23
CA GLY A 89 -5.06 -24.77 0.90
C GLY A 89 -4.39 -23.91 -0.16
N ILE A 90 -4.31 -22.58 0.04
CA ILE A 90 -3.65 -21.64 -0.89
C ILE A 90 -2.16 -21.90 -0.97
N ILE A 91 -1.48 -22.12 0.15
CA ILE A 91 -0.03 -22.41 0.19
C ILE A 91 0.30 -23.63 -0.67
N LYS A 92 -0.52 -24.68 -0.57
CA LYS A 92 -0.36 -25.90 -1.38
C LYS A 92 -0.46 -25.59 -2.87
N GLU A 93 -1.49 -24.86 -3.28
CA GLU A 93 -1.70 -24.49 -4.68
C GLU A 93 -0.58 -23.58 -5.21
N LEU A 94 -0.10 -22.61 -4.43
CA LEU A 94 1.02 -21.74 -4.82
C LEU A 94 2.31 -22.53 -5.02
N ILE A 95 2.56 -23.57 -4.22
CA ILE A 95 3.71 -24.46 -4.39
C ILE A 95 3.55 -25.28 -5.68
N GLU A 96 2.36 -25.80 -5.97
CA GLU A 96 2.07 -26.53 -7.22
C GLU A 96 2.22 -25.65 -8.47
N MET A 97 2.00 -24.34 -8.34
CA MET A 97 2.24 -23.33 -9.41
C MET A 97 3.70 -22.90 -9.55
N GLU A 98 4.63 -23.49 -8.78
CA GLU A 98 6.05 -23.15 -8.76
C GLU A 98 6.37 -21.68 -8.42
N VAL A 99 5.51 -21.02 -7.67
CA VAL A 99 5.72 -19.65 -7.18
C VAL A 99 6.87 -19.66 -6.15
N ASP A 100 7.74 -18.64 -6.19
CA ASP A 100 8.77 -18.43 -5.14
C ASP A 100 8.09 -17.95 -3.85
N LEU A 101 7.68 -18.92 -3.03
CA LEU A 101 6.94 -18.67 -1.79
C LEU A 101 7.88 -18.61 -0.60
N LYS A 102 7.80 -17.53 0.15
CA LYS A 102 8.52 -17.38 1.41
C LYS A 102 7.53 -17.25 2.57
N LEU A 103 7.64 -18.17 3.53
CA LEU A 103 6.90 -18.07 4.79
C LEU A 103 7.68 -17.18 5.77
N ASP A 104 6.99 -16.19 6.35
CA ASP A 104 7.56 -15.27 7.33
C ASP A 104 6.49 -14.91 8.39
N GLN A 105 6.90 -14.34 9.51
CA GLN A 105 5.94 -13.82 10.47
C GLN A 105 5.54 -12.40 10.05
N LEU A 106 4.36 -12.27 9.47
CA LEU A 106 3.88 -10.98 9.00
C LEU A 106 3.09 -10.26 10.12
N PRO A 107 3.43 -9.00 10.42
CA PRO A 107 2.70 -8.23 11.42
C PRO A 107 1.29 -7.83 10.93
N THR A 108 1.12 -7.77 9.63
CA THR A 108 -0.13 -7.40 8.95
C THR A 108 -0.19 -8.07 7.59
N ALA A 109 -1.38 -8.44 7.15
CA ALA A 109 -1.68 -9.21 5.96
C ALA A 109 -1.34 -10.71 6.08
N ASP A 110 -2.07 -11.53 5.34
CA ASP A 110 -1.81 -12.96 5.23
C ASP A 110 -0.85 -13.24 4.06
N TYR A 111 -0.93 -12.43 3.00
CA TYR A 111 -0.03 -12.51 1.85
C TYR A 111 0.48 -11.12 1.44
N ILE A 112 1.78 -11.04 1.07
CA ILE A 112 2.39 -9.83 0.52
C ILE A 112 2.89 -10.16 -0.89
N LEU A 113 2.29 -9.50 -1.89
CA LEU A 113 2.63 -9.69 -3.31
C LEU A 113 3.71 -8.71 -3.78
N SER A 114 3.82 -7.58 -3.12
CA SER A 114 4.85 -6.56 -3.37
C SER A 114 4.96 -5.61 -2.19
N SER A 115 5.92 -4.69 -2.21
CA SER A 115 6.03 -3.62 -1.20
C SER A 115 4.80 -2.72 -1.11
N ARG A 116 3.89 -2.78 -2.09
CA ARG A 116 2.69 -1.94 -2.16
C ARG A 116 1.40 -2.71 -1.92
N VAL A 117 1.40 -4.04 -2.16
CA VAL A 117 0.20 -4.87 -2.19
C VAL A 117 0.23 -5.88 -1.06
N GLY A 118 -0.68 -5.72 -0.12
CA GLY A 118 -0.96 -6.67 0.94
C GLY A 118 -2.37 -7.23 0.82
N VAL A 119 -2.52 -8.51 1.10
CA VAL A 119 -3.77 -9.25 0.97
C VAL A 119 -4.15 -9.87 2.31
N GLU A 120 -5.35 -9.61 2.75
CA GLU A 120 -6.02 -10.34 3.83
C GLU A 120 -6.92 -11.40 3.20
N TYR A 121 -6.82 -12.62 3.64
CA TYR A 121 -7.59 -13.74 3.15
C TYR A 121 -8.54 -14.26 4.23
N LYS A 122 -9.77 -14.52 3.84
CA LYS A 122 -10.76 -15.13 4.76
C LYS A 122 -11.65 -16.10 4.00
N THR A 123 -12.00 -17.20 4.64
CA THR A 123 -13.17 -17.97 4.19
C THR A 123 -14.44 -17.18 4.45
N VAL A 124 -15.55 -17.54 3.78
CA VAL A 124 -16.86 -16.93 4.05
C VAL A 124 -17.21 -17.03 5.54
N GLU A 125 -16.96 -18.20 6.15
CA GLU A 125 -17.22 -18.42 7.59
C GLU A 125 -16.36 -17.52 8.48
N ASP A 126 -15.04 -17.44 8.21
CA ASP A 126 -14.12 -16.61 8.99
C ASP A 126 -14.41 -15.12 8.83
N PHE A 127 -14.86 -14.72 7.64
CA PHE A 127 -15.28 -13.33 7.39
C PHE A 127 -16.48 -12.98 8.28
N VAL A 128 -17.53 -13.78 8.27
CA VAL A 128 -18.73 -13.53 9.10
C VAL A 128 -18.39 -13.64 10.58
N GLN A 129 -17.56 -14.61 10.97
CA GLN A 129 -17.11 -14.74 12.35
C GLN A 129 -16.31 -13.52 12.80
N SER A 130 -15.46 -12.96 11.95
CA SER A 130 -14.69 -11.76 12.27
C SER A 130 -15.54 -10.48 12.40
N ILE A 131 -16.73 -10.46 11.80
CA ILE A 131 -17.75 -9.42 12.04
C ILE A 131 -18.30 -9.55 13.46
N ILE A 132 -18.69 -10.77 13.86
CA ILE A 132 -19.24 -11.06 15.19
C ILE A 132 -18.23 -10.67 16.28
N ASP A 133 -16.97 -11.05 16.07
CA ASP A 133 -15.85 -10.77 17.00
C ASP A 133 -15.45 -9.28 17.03
N GLY A 134 -15.97 -8.46 16.13
CA GLY A 134 -15.62 -7.04 16.02
C GLY A 134 -14.19 -6.76 15.53
N ARG A 135 -13.42 -7.78 15.12
CA ARG A 135 -12.02 -7.66 14.72
C ARG A 135 -11.79 -7.25 13.26
N LEU A 136 -12.77 -7.50 12.38
CA LEU A 136 -12.63 -7.32 10.93
C LEU A 136 -12.23 -5.90 10.53
N LEU A 137 -12.92 -4.88 11.04
CA LEU A 137 -12.62 -3.49 10.70
C LEU A 137 -11.24 -3.04 11.18
N GLN A 138 -10.78 -3.58 12.31
CA GLN A 138 -9.42 -3.30 12.81
C GLN A 138 -8.36 -3.94 11.91
N GLN A 139 -8.56 -5.17 11.43
CA GLN A 139 -7.68 -5.83 10.47
C GLN A 139 -7.62 -5.06 9.16
N VAL A 140 -8.78 -4.67 8.60
CA VAL A 140 -8.87 -3.86 7.37
C VAL A 140 -8.17 -2.50 7.54
N LYS A 141 -8.37 -1.83 8.68
CA LYS A 141 -7.68 -0.57 8.99
C LYS A 141 -6.16 -0.75 9.05
N SER A 142 -5.70 -1.81 9.70
CA SER A 142 -4.27 -2.14 9.77
C SER A 142 -3.70 -2.42 8.38
N LEU A 143 -4.39 -3.21 7.56
CA LEU A 143 -4.01 -3.51 6.20
C LEU A 143 -3.88 -2.23 5.35
N LYS A 144 -4.89 -1.34 5.41
CA LYS A 144 -4.88 -0.06 4.71
C LYS A 144 -3.76 0.87 5.16
N SER A 145 -3.40 0.84 6.45
CA SER A 145 -2.34 1.69 6.99
C SER A 145 -0.93 1.24 6.57
N ASN A 146 -0.75 -0.04 6.28
CA ASN A 146 0.55 -0.62 5.96
C ASN A 146 0.79 -0.79 4.45
N PHE A 147 -0.27 -0.85 3.64
CA PHE A 147 -0.15 -1.07 2.20
C PHE A 147 -0.84 0.03 1.40
N GLU A 148 -0.21 0.45 0.33
CA GLU A 148 -0.78 1.43 -0.61
C GLU A 148 -1.99 0.86 -1.36
N ARG A 149 -1.93 -0.45 -1.65
CA ARG A 149 -2.96 -1.21 -2.37
C ARG A 149 -3.37 -2.44 -1.56
N PRO A 150 -4.16 -2.24 -0.51
CA PRO A 150 -4.71 -3.33 0.27
C PRO A 150 -5.78 -4.09 -0.53
N LEU A 151 -5.91 -5.39 -0.28
CA LEU A 151 -6.90 -6.25 -0.90
C LEU A 151 -7.48 -7.22 0.12
N LEU A 152 -8.78 -7.43 0.11
CA LEU A 152 -9.46 -8.48 0.89
C LEU A 152 -9.97 -9.56 -0.06
N ILE A 153 -9.61 -10.81 0.18
CA ILE A 153 -10.15 -11.96 -0.53
C ILE A 153 -11.11 -12.72 0.39
N ILE A 154 -12.32 -12.95 -0.07
CA ILE A 154 -13.31 -13.79 0.59
C ILE A 154 -13.52 -15.06 -0.26
N SER A 155 -13.19 -16.22 0.30
CA SER A 155 -13.20 -17.49 -0.41
C SER A 155 -14.27 -18.43 0.11
N GLY A 156 -15.07 -18.96 -0.79
CA GLY A 156 -16.15 -19.91 -0.52
C GLY A 156 -17.30 -19.73 -1.48
N VAL A 157 -18.16 -20.73 -1.51
CA VAL A 157 -19.41 -20.74 -2.32
C VAL A 157 -20.65 -20.59 -1.46
N GLU A 158 -20.45 -20.55 -0.15
CA GLU A 158 -21.51 -20.43 0.84
C GLU A 158 -22.16 -19.04 0.76
N ASP A 159 -23.45 -18.98 1.06
CA ASP A 159 -24.14 -17.71 1.16
C ASP A 159 -23.71 -16.97 2.43
N ILE A 160 -23.03 -15.85 2.25
CA ILE A 160 -22.51 -14.99 3.32
C ILE A 160 -23.59 -14.54 4.33
N TYR A 161 -24.86 -14.52 3.92
CA TYR A 161 -25.98 -14.08 4.77
C TYR A 161 -26.57 -15.23 5.58
N SER A 162 -26.26 -16.49 5.27
CA SER A 162 -26.83 -17.67 5.91
C SER A 162 -25.84 -18.51 6.72
N VAL A 163 -24.54 -18.26 6.56
CA VAL A 163 -23.47 -19.04 7.23
C VAL A 163 -23.51 -18.92 8.76
N ARG A 164 -23.92 -17.79 9.29
CA ARG A 164 -24.06 -17.52 10.73
C ARG A 164 -25.31 -16.69 10.99
N ASN A 165 -25.79 -16.72 12.23
CA ASN A 165 -26.94 -15.91 12.64
C ASN A 165 -26.55 -14.44 12.85
N VAL A 166 -26.32 -13.73 11.75
CA VAL A 166 -26.02 -12.28 11.73
C VAL A 166 -27.05 -11.57 10.87
N HIS A 167 -27.54 -10.44 11.33
CA HIS A 167 -28.51 -9.67 10.57
C HIS A 167 -27.91 -9.22 9.22
N ALA A 168 -28.58 -9.49 8.11
CA ALA A 168 -28.09 -9.22 6.76
C ALA A 168 -27.66 -7.75 6.55
N ASN A 169 -28.33 -6.78 7.20
CA ASN A 169 -27.93 -5.36 7.09
C ASN A 169 -26.60 -5.06 7.81
N ALA A 170 -26.23 -5.82 8.84
CA ALA A 170 -24.92 -5.69 9.46
C ALA A 170 -23.81 -6.11 8.49
N ILE A 171 -24.00 -7.22 7.79
CA ILE A 171 -23.05 -7.68 6.76
C ILE A 171 -22.96 -6.67 5.62
N ARG A 172 -24.10 -6.17 5.10
CA ARG A 172 -24.11 -5.13 4.05
C ARG A 172 -23.42 -3.84 4.49
N GLY A 173 -23.65 -3.41 5.72
CA GLY A 173 -23.01 -2.22 6.29
C GLY A 173 -21.48 -2.38 6.37
N ILE A 174 -21.00 -3.53 6.81
CA ILE A 174 -19.57 -3.83 6.89
C ILE A 174 -18.94 -3.88 5.49
N LEU A 175 -19.57 -4.55 4.52
CA LEU A 175 -19.07 -4.59 3.15
C LEU A 175 -18.98 -3.19 2.54
N SER A 176 -20.00 -2.35 2.78
CA SER A 176 -19.99 -0.95 2.34
C SER A 176 -18.88 -0.15 3.02
N ALA A 177 -18.68 -0.30 4.32
CA ALA A 177 -17.62 0.39 5.06
C ALA A 177 -16.24 -0.03 4.51
N ILE A 178 -15.98 -1.31 4.28
CA ILE A 178 -14.72 -1.79 3.74
C ILE A 178 -14.45 -1.20 2.35
N THR A 179 -15.44 -1.23 1.46
CA THR A 179 -15.25 -0.82 0.07
C THR A 179 -15.29 0.70 -0.12
N VAL A 180 -16.19 1.41 0.56
CA VAL A 180 -16.41 2.84 0.37
C VAL A 180 -15.58 3.67 1.34
N ASP A 181 -15.69 3.42 2.66
CA ASP A 181 -15.02 4.26 3.66
C ASP A 181 -13.52 3.96 3.73
N PHE A 182 -13.16 2.67 3.74
CA PHE A 182 -11.76 2.27 3.74
C PHE A 182 -11.15 2.22 2.34
N GLY A 183 -11.95 2.11 1.27
CA GLY A 183 -11.46 2.00 -0.10
C GLY A 183 -10.64 0.72 -0.33
N VAL A 184 -10.97 -0.37 0.39
CA VAL A 184 -10.32 -1.68 0.24
C VAL A 184 -11.16 -2.54 -0.69
N PRO A 185 -10.66 -2.91 -1.88
CA PRO A 185 -11.34 -3.81 -2.78
C PRO A 185 -11.60 -5.17 -2.13
N ILE A 186 -12.74 -5.77 -2.44
CA ILE A 186 -13.09 -7.12 -2.03
C ILE A 186 -13.17 -7.99 -3.28
N LEU A 187 -12.42 -9.10 -3.31
CA LEU A 187 -12.52 -10.12 -4.34
C LEU A 187 -13.16 -11.38 -3.76
N TYR A 188 -14.04 -12.00 -4.52
CA TYR A 188 -14.65 -13.27 -4.17
C TYR A 188 -14.03 -14.39 -5.00
N THR A 189 -13.65 -15.48 -4.34
CA THR A 189 -13.09 -16.67 -4.95
C THR A 189 -13.88 -17.90 -4.50
N LYS A 190 -13.87 -18.94 -5.31
CA LYS A 190 -14.70 -20.14 -5.03
C LYS A 190 -14.04 -21.11 -4.04
N ASN A 191 -12.71 -21.18 -4.08
CA ASN A 191 -11.94 -22.16 -3.33
C ASN A 191 -10.48 -21.72 -3.23
N PRO A 192 -9.61 -22.39 -2.45
CA PRO A 192 -8.21 -22.05 -2.31
C PRO A 192 -7.43 -21.98 -3.62
N LYS A 193 -7.74 -22.85 -4.59
CA LYS A 193 -7.11 -22.86 -5.91
C LYS A 193 -7.42 -21.58 -6.68
N ASP A 194 -8.70 -21.18 -6.71
CA ASP A 194 -9.13 -19.93 -7.33
C ASP A 194 -8.49 -18.72 -6.66
N SER A 195 -8.34 -18.77 -5.32
CA SER A 195 -7.63 -17.74 -4.56
C SER A 195 -6.13 -17.68 -4.90
N ALA A 196 -5.48 -18.83 -5.03
CA ALA A 196 -4.07 -18.89 -5.43
C ALA A 196 -3.83 -18.35 -6.84
N MET A 197 -4.76 -18.59 -7.77
CA MET A 197 -4.72 -18.05 -9.13
C MET A 197 -4.95 -16.52 -9.16
N MET A 198 -5.59 -15.96 -8.12
CA MET A 198 -5.85 -14.53 -8.01
C MET A 198 -4.66 -13.77 -7.38
N LEU A 199 -3.81 -14.44 -6.58
CA LEU A 199 -2.59 -13.91 -5.99
C LEU A 199 -1.44 -13.84 -7.02
#